data_3d02d32ed07a7dc80538ec3a1f105b84
#
_entry.id   3d02d32ed07a7dc80538ec3a1f105b84
#
_cell.length_a   1.000
_cell.length_b   1.000
_cell.length_c   1.000
_cell.angle_alpha   90.00
_cell.angle_beta   90.00
_cell.angle_gamma   90.00
#
_symmetry.space_group_name_H-M   'P 1'
#
loop_
_entity.id
_entity.type
_entity.pdbx_description
1 polymer ?
#
loop_
_entity_poly.entity_id
_entity_poly.type
_entity_poly.pdbx_seq_one_letter_code
_entity_poly.pdbx_strand_id
1 'polypeptide(L)'
;YEKAVKAYRNGGPKPTICIHKGLLPPDYETSFKGVWQYATVDDVPKAAQDWPEMNFVIYHSALRPFLELPDQAWNEFEESGGYIKWASDLAAIPEKYGVTNVYGEIGSTFANSAVAHPRFCAAFIGTLVKGMGADHVVWGSDTVWYGSPQWQIEAMRRLEVPEDMQKKYGLPALGG
;
A
#
# COMPACT_ATOMS: atom_id res chain seq x y z
N TYR A 1 0.08 7.79 21.45
CA TYR A 1 -0.27 8.90 20.53
C TYR A 1 -0.34 10.24 21.28
N GLU A 2 -1.03 10.37 22.41
CA GLU A 2 -1.24 11.62 23.15
C GLU A 2 0.03 12.45 23.39
N LYS A 3 1.12 11.82 23.85
CA LYS A 3 2.39 12.50 24.10
C LYS A 3 2.99 13.10 22.83
N ALA A 4 2.90 12.37 21.70
CA ALA A 4 3.42 12.82 20.41
C ALA A 4 2.60 13.99 19.86
N VAL A 5 1.27 13.91 19.92
CA VAL A 5 0.37 15.00 19.52
C VAL A 5 0.57 16.24 20.40
N LYS A 6 0.74 16.06 21.72
CA LYS A 6 1.06 17.17 22.63
C LYS A 6 2.38 17.87 22.25
N ALA A 7 3.41 17.11 21.88
CA ALA A 7 4.67 17.69 21.41
C ALA A 7 4.51 18.47 20.11
N TYR A 8 3.73 17.96 19.18
CA TYR A 8 3.40 18.65 17.92
C TYR A 8 2.66 19.97 18.16
N ARG A 9 1.63 19.96 19.01
CA ARG A 9 0.88 21.18 19.38
C ARG A 9 1.76 22.25 20.03
N ASN A 10 2.89 21.84 20.60
CA ASN A 10 3.90 22.74 21.18
C ASN A 10 5.02 23.11 20.18
N GLY A 11 4.79 22.99 18.87
CA GLY A 11 5.73 23.39 17.82
C GLY A 11 6.74 22.30 17.40
N GLY A 12 6.55 21.06 17.84
CA GLY A 12 7.33 19.90 17.35
C GLY A 12 6.89 19.42 15.97
N PRO A 13 7.62 18.46 15.40
CA PRO A 13 7.25 17.88 14.10
C PRO A 13 5.94 17.11 14.18
N LYS A 14 5.21 17.06 13.03
CA LYS A 14 3.99 16.26 12.92
C LYS A 14 4.33 14.77 13.15
N PRO A 15 3.68 14.11 14.12
CA PRO A 15 4.02 12.74 14.43
C PRO A 15 3.57 11.80 13.32
N THR A 16 4.45 10.86 12.99
CA THR A 16 4.20 9.82 12.00
C THR A 16 4.39 8.46 12.65
N ILE A 17 3.47 7.56 12.44
CA ILE A 17 3.58 6.18 12.87
C ILE A 17 3.58 5.27 11.65
N CYS A 18 4.52 4.33 11.61
CA CYS A 18 4.64 3.34 10.56
C CYS A 18 4.13 1.99 11.11
N ILE A 19 3.25 1.35 10.34
CA ILE A 19 2.56 0.14 10.78
C ILE A 19 2.66 -0.93 9.69
N HIS A 20 3.18 -2.09 10.04
CA HIS A 20 3.18 -3.25 9.14
C HIS A 20 1.78 -3.84 9.05
N LYS A 21 1.25 -3.93 7.83
CA LYS A 21 0.00 -4.60 7.48
C LYS A 21 0.22 -5.41 6.20
N GLY A 22 -0.49 -6.52 6.06
CA GLY A 22 -0.32 -7.39 4.88
C GLY A 22 1.01 -8.15 4.85
N LEU A 23 1.42 -8.60 3.65
CA LEU A 23 2.61 -9.42 3.39
C LEU A 23 2.76 -10.59 4.37
N LEU A 24 1.76 -11.44 4.42
CA LEU A 24 1.67 -12.53 5.37
C LEU A 24 1.78 -13.89 4.68
N PRO A 25 2.29 -14.93 5.38
CA PRO A 25 2.27 -16.29 4.85
C PRO A 25 0.88 -16.71 4.39
N PRO A 26 0.76 -17.62 3.40
CA PRO A 26 -0.52 -18.03 2.82
C PRO A 26 -1.54 -18.55 3.83
N ASP A 27 -1.09 -19.24 4.87
CA ASP A 27 -1.91 -19.86 5.93
C ASP A 27 -2.13 -18.98 7.17
N TYR A 28 -1.79 -17.68 7.09
CA TYR A 28 -1.78 -16.80 8.28
C TYR A 28 -3.13 -16.75 8.98
N GLU A 29 -4.22 -16.61 8.24
CA GLU A 29 -5.57 -16.53 8.80
C GLU A 29 -5.99 -17.81 9.51
N THR A 30 -5.46 -18.95 9.09
CA THR A 30 -5.75 -20.27 9.71
C THR A 30 -4.82 -20.58 10.87
N SER A 31 -3.55 -20.19 10.78
CA SER A 31 -2.53 -20.44 11.78
C SER A 31 -2.59 -19.48 12.98
N PHE A 32 -3.05 -18.25 12.74
CA PHE A 32 -3.13 -17.19 13.75
C PHE A 32 -4.58 -16.77 14.04
N LYS A 33 -5.44 -17.74 14.28
CA LYS A 33 -6.85 -17.52 14.62
C LYS A 33 -6.99 -16.55 15.80
N GLY A 34 -7.85 -15.53 15.64
CA GLY A 34 -8.14 -14.53 16.66
C GLY A 34 -7.17 -13.35 16.73
N VAL A 35 -6.08 -13.36 15.94
CA VAL A 35 -5.14 -12.22 15.89
C VAL A 35 -4.86 -11.74 14.45
N TRP A 36 -5.19 -12.52 13.42
CA TRP A 36 -4.92 -12.16 12.04
C TRP A 36 -5.64 -10.87 11.61
N GLN A 37 -6.74 -10.52 12.25
CA GLN A 37 -7.52 -9.31 11.99
C GLN A 37 -6.68 -8.03 12.22
N TYR A 38 -5.70 -8.09 13.12
CA TYR A 38 -4.80 -6.96 13.36
C TYR A 38 -3.82 -6.70 12.21
N ALA A 39 -3.70 -7.63 11.27
CA ALA A 39 -2.89 -7.48 10.07
C ALA A 39 -3.65 -6.86 8.89
N THR A 40 -4.99 -6.72 8.98
CA THR A 40 -5.82 -6.02 8.00
C THR A 40 -5.77 -4.50 8.22
N VAL A 41 -6.44 -3.75 7.36
CA VAL A 41 -6.53 -2.28 7.47
C VAL A 41 -7.77 -1.80 8.25
N ASP A 42 -8.54 -2.69 8.86
CA ASP A 42 -9.84 -2.38 9.44
C ASP A 42 -9.77 -1.40 10.63
N ASP A 43 -8.67 -1.38 11.35
CA ASP A 43 -8.41 -0.47 12.48
C ASP A 43 -7.86 0.90 12.06
N VAL A 44 -7.33 1.02 10.84
CA VAL A 44 -6.68 2.24 10.34
C VAL A 44 -7.63 3.42 10.24
N PRO A 45 -8.87 3.28 9.71
CA PRO A 45 -9.79 4.41 9.61
C PRO A 45 -10.11 5.05 10.96
N LYS A 46 -10.37 4.20 11.96
CA LYS A 46 -10.67 4.72 13.31
C LYS A 46 -9.47 5.42 13.92
N ALA A 47 -8.27 4.87 13.79
CA ALA A 47 -7.06 5.49 14.27
C ALA A 47 -6.82 6.85 13.60
N ALA A 48 -7.02 6.93 12.27
CA ALA A 48 -6.85 8.16 11.52
C ALA A 48 -7.87 9.26 11.91
N GLN A 49 -9.12 8.86 12.18
CA GLN A 49 -10.17 9.78 12.64
C GLN A 49 -9.95 10.27 14.08
N ASP A 50 -9.54 9.37 14.98
CA ASP A 50 -9.26 9.71 16.38
C ASP A 50 -8.02 10.61 16.53
N TRP A 51 -7.07 10.52 15.59
CA TRP A 51 -5.79 11.23 15.65
C TRP A 51 -5.45 11.97 14.33
N PRO A 52 -6.25 12.98 13.94
CA PRO A 52 -6.08 13.70 12.66
C PRO A 52 -4.74 14.46 12.57
N GLU A 53 -4.10 14.74 13.71
CA GLU A 53 -2.80 15.41 13.80
C GLU A 53 -1.61 14.45 13.63
N MET A 54 -1.86 13.16 13.42
CA MET A 54 -0.82 12.14 13.16
C MET A 54 -0.89 11.69 11.70
N ASN A 55 0.23 11.22 11.16
CA ASN A 55 0.26 10.47 9.92
C ASN A 55 0.38 8.97 10.22
N PHE A 56 -0.36 8.16 9.47
CA PHE A 56 -0.34 6.70 9.53
C PHE A 56 0.23 6.18 8.22
N VAL A 57 1.45 5.67 8.23
CA VAL A 57 2.11 5.07 7.07
C VAL A 57 1.97 3.56 7.15
N ILE A 58 1.27 2.98 6.21
CA ILE A 58 0.98 1.54 6.16
C ILE A 58 2.03 0.87 5.28
N TYR A 59 2.92 0.12 5.91
CA TYR A 59 3.99 -0.60 5.21
C TYR A 59 3.42 -1.62 4.24
N HIS A 60 4.08 -1.75 3.09
CA HIS A 60 3.75 -2.64 1.99
C HIS A 60 2.35 -2.36 1.40
N SER A 61 1.78 -1.18 1.75
CA SER A 61 0.41 -0.79 1.41
C SER A 61 -0.61 -1.89 1.68
N ALA A 62 -0.38 -2.63 2.76
CA ALA A 62 -1.21 -3.74 3.23
C ALA A 62 -1.45 -4.84 2.19
N LEU A 63 -0.64 -4.99 1.15
CA LEU A 63 -0.82 -6.07 0.18
C LEU A 63 -0.90 -7.43 0.92
N ARG A 64 -2.04 -8.15 0.75
CA ARG A 64 -2.24 -9.42 1.48
C ARG A 64 -1.28 -10.53 1.01
N PRO A 65 -1.17 -10.81 -0.28
CA PRO A 65 -0.34 -11.89 -0.77
C PRO A 65 1.15 -11.63 -0.51
N PHE A 66 1.81 -12.65 0.04
CA PHE A 66 3.25 -12.70 0.17
C PHE A 66 3.73 -14.08 -0.27
N LEU A 67 4.74 -14.13 -1.11
CA LEU A 67 5.26 -15.36 -1.70
C LEU A 67 4.26 -16.12 -2.58
N GLU A 68 3.14 -15.52 -2.92
CA GLU A 68 2.30 -16.05 -3.99
C GLU A 68 3.01 -15.85 -5.34
N LEU A 69 2.77 -16.77 -6.26
CA LEU A 69 3.28 -16.60 -7.61
C LEU A 69 2.68 -15.31 -8.20
N PRO A 70 3.47 -14.45 -8.84
CA PRO A 70 2.98 -13.19 -9.40
C PRO A 70 1.80 -13.38 -10.34
N ASP A 71 1.76 -14.48 -11.07
CA ASP A 71 0.65 -14.83 -11.97
C ASP A 71 -0.66 -15.08 -11.20
N GLN A 72 -0.59 -15.68 -10.00
CA GLN A 72 -1.78 -15.89 -9.18
C GLN A 72 -2.38 -14.57 -8.72
N ALA A 73 -1.57 -13.65 -8.21
CA ALA A 73 -2.02 -12.32 -7.80
C ALA A 73 -2.62 -11.53 -8.97
N TRP A 74 -2.06 -11.69 -10.18
CA TRP A 74 -2.60 -11.10 -11.39
C TRP A 74 -3.96 -11.71 -11.77
N ASN A 75 -4.09 -13.03 -11.74
CA ASN A 75 -5.35 -13.70 -12.05
C ASN A 75 -6.45 -13.29 -11.06
N GLU A 76 -6.16 -13.25 -9.77
CA GLU A 76 -7.12 -12.77 -8.75
C GLU A 76 -7.56 -11.33 -9.00
N PHE A 77 -6.63 -10.45 -9.39
CA PHE A 77 -6.94 -9.07 -9.77
C PHE A 77 -7.88 -9.02 -10.98
N GLU A 78 -7.64 -9.81 -12.02
CA GLU A 78 -8.50 -9.86 -13.20
C GLU A 78 -9.88 -10.44 -12.91
N GLU A 79 -9.95 -11.54 -12.20
CA GLU A 79 -11.19 -12.26 -11.84
C GLU A 79 -12.08 -11.43 -10.91
N SER A 80 -11.46 -10.65 -10.01
CA SER A 80 -12.18 -9.74 -9.10
C SER A 80 -12.64 -8.43 -9.75
N GLY A 81 -12.28 -8.19 -11.03
CA GLY A 81 -12.60 -6.92 -11.70
C GLY A 81 -11.73 -5.74 -11.24
N GLY A 82 -10.54 -5.99 -10.73
CA GLY A 82 -9.57 -4.94 -10.36
C GLY A 82 -9.37 -4.75 -8.86
N TYR A 83 -9.77 -5.71 -8.02
CA TYR A 83 -9.53 -5.63 -6.58
C TYR A 83 -8.23 -6.35 -6.20
N ILE A 84 -7.41 -5.68 -5.43
CA ILE A 84 -6.18 -6.23 -4.83
C ILE A 84 -6.41 -6.38 -3.34
N LYS A 85 -6.38 -7.61 -2.85
CA LYS A 85 -6.74 -7.94 -1.45
C LYS A 85 -5.97 -7.08 -0.44
N TRP A 86 -6.71 -6.38 0.42
CA TRP A 86 -6.34 -5.39 1.44
C TRP A 86 -5.70 -4.10 0.90
N ALA A 87 -4.95 -4.13 -0.21
CA ALA A 87 -4.40 -2.91 -0.80
C ALA A 87 -5.50 -2.00 -1.37
N SER A 88 -6.52 -2.59 -2.00
CA SER A 88 -7.70 -1.84 -2.46
C SER A 88 -8.52 -1.30 -1.29
N ASP A 89 -8.58 -2.03 -0.18
CA ASP A 89 -9.24 -1.56 1.04
C ASP A 89 -8.51 -0.36 1.65
N LEU A 90 -7.18 -0.41 1.69
CA LEU A 90 -6.34 0.72 2.10
C LEU A 90 -6.58 1.94 1.20
N ALA A 91 -6.54 1.72 -0.11
CA ALA A 91 -6.74 2.79 -1.10
C ALA A 91 -8.11 3.48 -0.98
N ALA A 92 -9.14 2.76 -0.54
CA ALA A 92 -10.48 3.29 -0.36
C ALA A 92 -10.67 4.09 0.95
N ILE A 93 -9.74 4.02 1.91
CA ILE A 93 -9.90 4.65 3.23
C ILE A 93 -10.13 6.16 3.15
N PRO A 94 -9.34 6.95 2.39
CA PRO A 94 -9.50 8.41 2.37
C PRO A 94 -10.91 8.84 1.96
N GLU A 95 -11.42 8.31 0.87
CA GLU A 95 -12.75 8.65 0.36
C GLU A 95 -13.85 8.13 1.28
N LYS A 96 -13.78 6.87 1.68
CA LYS A 96 -14.82 6.19 2.46
C LYS A 96 -15.00 6.77 3.86
N TYR A 97 -13.93 7.24 4.48
CA TYR A 97 -13.94 7.70 5.87
C TYR A 97 -13.61 9.18 6.06
N GLY A 98 -13.36 9.90 4.97
CA GLY A 98 -13.08 11.35 5.00
C GLY A 98 -11.78 11.72 5.73
N VAL A 99 -10.75 10.89 5.63
CA VAL A 99 -9.45 11.11 6.28
C VAL A 99 -8.36 11.43 5.27
N THR A 100 -7.37 12.25 5.67
CA THR A 100 -6.28 12.73 4.80
C THR A 100 -4.88 12.43 5.37
N ASN A 101 -4.80 11.60 6.38
CA ASN A 101 -3.58 11.34 7.13
C ASN A 101 -3.13 9.86 7.07
N VAL A 102 -3.60 9.12 6.06
CA VAL A 102 -3.21 7.73 5.79
C VAL A 102 -2.37 7.68 4.52
N TYR A 103 -1.26 6.96 4.58
CA TYR A 103 -0.29 6.82 3.51
C TYR A 103 -0.01 5.34 3.24
N GLY A 104 0.16 4.97 1.99
CA GLY A 104 0.61 3.63 1.57
C GLY A 104 2.10 3.64 1.24
N GLU A 105 2.89 2.85 1.94
CA GLU A 105 4.30 2.63 1.62
C GLU A 105 4.44 1.37 0.77
N ILE A 106 5.27 1.42 -0.27
CA ILE A 106 5.31 0.40 -1.32
C ILE A 106 6.53 -0.54 -1.27
N GLY A 107 7.40 -0.45 -0.28
CA GLY A 107 8.66 -1.17 -0.09
C GLY A 107 8.75 -2.54 -0.75
N SER A 108 8.68 -3.61 0.01
CA SER A 108 8.75 -5.00 -0.49
C SER A 108 7.80 -5.30 -1.65
N THR A 109 6.61 -4.70 -1.67
CA THR A 109 5.61 -4.94 -2.71
C THR A 109 6.10 -4.50 -4.07
N PHE A 110 6.67 -3.30 -4.16
CA PHE A 110 7.25 -2.80 -5.41
C PHE A 110 8.45 -3.65 -5.83
N ALA A 111 9.37 -3.95 -4.91
CA ALA A 111 10.56 -4.74 -5.21
C ALA A 111 10.19 -6.14 -5.74
N ASN A 112 9.21 -6.81 -5.13
CA ASN A 112 8.78 -8.13 -5.56
C ASN A 112 8.07 -8.13 -6.92
N SER A 113 7.29 -7.11 -7.23
CA SER A 113 6.42 -7.09 -8.40
C SER A 113 7.02 -6.40 -9.62
N ALA A 114 7.87 -5.38 -9.45
CA ALA A 114 8.36 -4.55 -10.54
C ALA A 114 9.09 -5.32 -11.65
N VAL A 115 9.85 -6.36 -11.28
CA VAL A 115 10.59 -7.21 -12.23
C VAL A 115 9.83 -8.50 -12.53
N ALA A 116 9.24 -9.13 -11.51
CA ALA A 116 8.59 -10.43 -11.67
C ALA A 116 7.26 -10.33 -12.44
N HIS A 117 6.48 -9.27 -12.21
CA HIS A 117 5.20 -9.05 -12.90
C HIS A 117 4.87 -7.56 -13.06
N PRO A 118 5.48 -6.85 -14.04
CA PRO A 118 5.33 -5.40 -14.20
C PRO A 118 3.88 -4.93 -14.34
N ARG A 119 3.00 -5.71 -14.98
CA ARG A 119 1.57 -5.37 -15.11
C ARG A 119 0.86 -5.38 -13.74
N PHE A 120 1.16 -6.36 -12.89
CA PHE A 120 0.62 -6.37 -11.53
C PHE A 120 1.17 -5.20 -10.70
N CYS A 121 2.45 -4.90 -10.84
CA CYS A 121 3.05 -3.72 -10.21
C CYS A 121 2.33 -2.43 -10.63
N ALA A 122 2.07 -2.26 -11.91
CA ALA A 122 1.33 -1.11 -12.45
C ALA A 122 -0.11 -1.06 -11.91
N ALA A 123 -0.80 -2.21 -11.82
CA ALA A 123 -2.13 -2.32 -11.22
C ALA A 123 -2.12 -1.90 -9.74
N PHE A 124 -1.15 -2.39 -8.98
CA PHE A 124 -1.00 -2.09 -7.56
C PHE A 124 -0.76 -0.59 -7.32
N ILE A 125 0.24 -0.01 -7.97
CA ILE A 125 0.54 1.42 -7.83
C ILE A 125 -0.64 2.27 -8.35
N GLY A 126 -1.21 1.90 -9.50
CA GLY A 126 -2.38 2.58 -10.06
C GLY A 126 -3.58 2.57 -9.13
N THR A 127 -3.83 1.46 -8.43
CA THR A 127 -4.91 1.34 -7.44
C THR A 127 -4.68 2.27 -6.24
N LEU A 128 -3.47 2.33 -5.71
CA LEU A 128 -3.14 3.23 -4.60
C LEU A 128 -3.28 4.69 -5.00
N VAL A 129 -2.71 5.08 -6.15
CA VAL A 129 -2.79 6.46 -6.63
C VAL A 129 -4.23 6.87 -6.95
N LYS A 130 -5.03 5.97 -7.51
CA LYS A 130 -6.46 6.20 -7.77
C LYS A 130 -7.24 6.50 -6.49
N GLY A 131 -7.00 5.75 -5.43
CA GLY A 131 -7.79 5.84 -4.20
C GLY A 131 -7.32 6.90 -3.22
N MET A 132 -6.02 7.12 -3.11
CA MET A 132 -5.47 7.99 -2.07
C MET A 132 -4.65 9.19 -2.60
N GLY A 133 -4.41 9.27 -3.91
CA GLY A 133 -3.56 10.30 -4.51
C GLY A 133 -2.07 9.95 -4.47
N ALA A 134 -1.32 10.47 -5.45
CA ALA A 134 0.10 10.19 -5.57
C ALA A 134 0.93 10.73 -4.39
N ASP A 135 0.50 11.79 -3.76
CA ASP A 135 1.11 12.43 -2.60
C ASP A 135 0.95 11.62 -1.29
N HIS A 136 0.07 10.62 -1.30
CA HIS A 136 -0.11 9.68 -0.19
C HIS A 136 0.52 8.30 -0.46
N VAL A 137 1.21 8.13 -1.57
CA VAL A 137 2.00 6.92 -1.86
C VAL A 137 3.47 7.21 -1.65
N VAL A 138 4.08 6.56 -0.66
CA VAL A 138 5.47 6.78 -0.30
C VAL A 138 6.34 5.59 -0.68
N TRP A 139 7.53 5.89 -1.21
CA TRP A 139 8.45 4.86 -1.63
C TRP A 139 9.39 4.45 -0.49
N GLY A 140 9.49 3.14 -0.28
CA GLY A 140 10.51 2.49 0.50
C GLY A 140 11.23 1.44 -0.36
N SER A 141 12.46 1.12 -0.06
CA SER A 141 13.28 0.20 -0.87
C SER A 141 13.38 -1.21 -0.29
N ASP A 142 13.22 -1.35 1.02
CA ASP A 142 13.50 -2.59 1.74
C ASP A 142 14.85 -3.24 1.37
N THR A 143 15.88 -2.42 1.17
CA THR A 143 17.20 -2.84 0.67
C THR A 143 17.88 -3.91 1.51
N VAL A 144 17.49 -4.07 2.77
CA VAL A 144 17.94 -5.18 3.63
C VAL A 144 17.65 -6.54 2.97
N TRP A 145 16.54 -6.64 2.21
CA TRP A 145 16.10 -7.87 1.56
C TRP A 145 16.47 -7.93 0.06
N TYR A 146 16.53 -6.76 -0.60
CA TYR A 146 16.58 -6.66 -2.07
C TYR A 146 17.89 -6.07 -2.60
N GLY A 147 18.87 -5.83 -1.73
CA GLY A 147 20.17 -5.26 -2.11
C GLY A 147 20.10 -3.80 -2.53
N SER A 148 20.91 -3.38 -3.50
CA SER A 148 20.97 -1.98 -3.92
C SER A 148 19.62 -1.45 -4.38
N PRO A 149 19.17 -0.25 -3.94
CA PRO A 149 17.90 0.34 -4.39
C PRO A 149 17.97 0.85 -5.83
N GLN A 150 19.15 0.87 -6.47
CA GLN A 150 19.33 1.49 -7.78
C GLN A 150 18.41 0.90 -8.85
N TRP A 151 18.27 -0.41 -8.89
CA TRP A 151 17.40 -1.07 -9.85
C TRP A 151 15.91 -0.77 -9.61
N GLN A 152 15.51 -0.58 -8.35
CA GLN A 152 14.13 -0.18 -8.01
C GLN A 152 13.86 1.27 -8.46
N ILE A 153 14.84 2.16 -8.29
CA ILE A 153 14.75 3.56 -8.77
C ILE A 153 14.57 3.57 -10.29
N GLU A 154 15.36 2.78 -11.02
CA GLU A 154 15.22 2.66 -12.46
C GLU A 154 13.90 2.04 -12.90
N ALA A 155 13.41 1.04 -12.17
CA ALA A 155 12.10 0.46 -12.42
C ALA A 155 10.96 1.49 -12.18
N MET A 156 11.03 2.26 -11.10
CA MET A 156 10.06 3.31 -10.79
C MET A 156 10.02 4.41 -11.87
N ARG A 157 11.18 4.82 -12.38
CA ARG A 157 11.28 5.81 -13.47
C ARG A 157 10.65 5.34 -14.78
N ARG A 158 10.51 4.03 -14.96
CA ARG A 158 9.96 3.40 -16.17
C ARG A 158 8.56 2.82 -15.94
N LEU A 159 8.03 3.02 -14.75
CA LEU A 159 6.69 2.52 -14.43
C LEU A 159 5.66 3.27 -15.25
N GLU A 160 4.86 2.52 -15.99
CA GLU A 160 3.72 3.03 -16.74
C GLU A 160 2.49 2.17 -16.45
N VAL A 161 1.33 2.78 -16.38
CA VAL A 161 0.06 2.05 -16.38
C VAL A 161 -0.40 1.90 -17.83
N PRO A 162 -0.44 0.68 -18.39
CA PRO A 162 -0.85 0.45 -19.77
C PRO A 162 -2.27 0.98 -20.06
N GLU A 163 -2.51 1.51 -21.26
CA GLU A 163 -3.81 2.09 -21.63
C GLU A 163 -4.99 1.13 -21.49
N ASP A 164 -4.78 -0.17 -21.78
CA ASP A 164 -5.82 -1.18 -21.64
C ASP A 164 -6.25 -1.31 -20.16
N MET A 165 -5.32 -1.20 -19.24
CA MET A 165 -5.60 -1.22 -17.81
C MET A 165 -6.25 0.07 -17.31
N GLN A 166 -5.82 1.22 -17.85
CA GLN A 166 -6.47 2.50 -17.54
C GLN A 166 -7.95 2.44 -17.93
N LYS A 167 -8.25 1.94 -19.13
CA LYS A 167 -9.62 1.82 -19.64
C LYS A 167 -10.45 0.76 -18.90
N LYS A 168 -9.87 -0.42 -18.66
CA LYS A 168 -10.58 -1.57 -18.06
C LYS A 168 -10.88 -1.36 -16.58
N TYR A 169 -9.92 -0.81 -15.83
CA TYR A 169 -10.02 -0.69 -14.37
C TYR A 169 -10.13 0.76 -13.86
N GLY A 170 -10.15 1.71 -14.77
CA GLY A 170 -10.19 3.14 -14.41
C GLY A 170 -8.96 3.60 -13.63
N LEU A 171 -7.80 3.02 -13.94
CA LEU A 171 -6.54 3.41 -13.30
C LEU A 171 -6.02 4.72 -13.89
N PRO A 172 -5.28 5.54 -13.11
CA PRO A 172 -4.71 6.77 -13.64
C PRO A 172 -3.58 6.48 -14.64
N ALA A 173 -3.38 7.37 -15.57
CA ALA A 173 -2.17 7.38 -16.38
C ALA A 173 -0.98 7.75 -15.47
N LEU A 174 -0.02 6.85 -15.35
CA LEU A 174 1.23 7.06 -14.61
C LEU A 174 2.39 6.78 -15.57
N GLY A 175 3.44 7.59 -15.46
CA GLY A 175 4.61 7.50 -16.34
C GLY A 175 4.49 8.35 -17.61
N GLY A 176 5.55 8.37 -18.42
CA GLY A 176 5.70 9.18 -19.64
C GLY A 176 6.62 10.36 -19.46
#